data_8e7625942fe683d0c0ce31de87b382c0
#
_entry.id   8e7625942fe683d0c0ce31de87b382c0
#
_cell.length_a   1.000
_cell.length_b   1.000
_cell.length_c   1.000
_cell.angle_alpha   90.00
_cell.angle_beta   90.00
_cell.angle_gamma   90.00
#
_symmetry.space_group_name_H-M   'P 1'
#
loop_
_entity.id
_entity.type
_entity.pdbx_description
1 polymer ?
#
loop_
_entity_poly.entity_id
_entity_poly.type
_entity_poly.pdbx_seq_one_letter_code
_entity_poly.pdbx_strand_id
1 'polypeptide(L)'
;MAIDSHYVVWNCTPGINPIKEEGIKIIGFEIYEEIGVPDVIIVPCGNGTLLWGLYKAFKELVLLGLSNKLPKLVGVQIKNAAPLMIAWQKQQDFAILYDIPDSVAEGIIAEESYSSPKVMVALKDTYGTIIEVTEAEIKTSLKEVVEIESLIPEPTSAVVFAAVKKLNLSKKAKIVLVQTAGGMKNLEEITEINQKLH
;
A
#
# COMPACT_ATOMS: atom_id res chain seq x y z
N MET A 1 -24.05 9.66 18.03
CA MET A 1 -24.46 8.52 18.91
C MET A 1 -23.41 8.12 19.95
N ALA A 2 -22.14 8.50 19.86
CA ALA A 2 -21.15 8.19 20.90
C ALA A 2 -20.98 9.25 21.98
N ILE A 3 -21.72 10.36 21.89
CA ILE A 3 -21.55 11.54 22.75
C ILE A 3 -22.25 11.39 24.11
N ASP A 4 -23.20 10.45 24.25
CA ASP A 4 -23.97 10.20 25.49
C ASP A 4 -23.48 8.98 26.29
N SER A 5 -22.46 8.29 25.84
CA SER A 5 -21.84 7.21 26.57
C SER A 5 -20.58 7.73 27.27
N HIS A 6 -20.32 7.30 28.50
CA HIS A 6 -19.11 7.65 29.25
C HIS A 6 -17.79 7.15 28.59
N TYR A 7 -17.80 6.91 27.28
CA TYR A 7 -16.66 6.46 26.50
C TYR A 7 -15.89 7.62 25.91
N VAL A 8 -14.58 7.57 25.99
CA VAL A 8 -13.69 8.49 25.27
C VAL A 8 -13.68 8.07 23.79
N VAL A 9 -14.11 8.98 22.93
CA VAL A 9 -14.07 8.73 21.47
C VAL A 9 -12.64 8.86 20.99
N TRP A 10 -12.07 7.75 20.50
CA TRP A 10 -10.75 7.71 19.88
C TRP A 10 -10.90 7.63 18.35
N ASN A 11 -10.63 8.73 17.66
CA ASN A 11 -10.70 8.76 16.22
C ASN A 11 -9.48 8.06 15.60
N CYS A 12 -9.70 6.90 14.94
CA CYS A 12 -8.66 6.13 14.24
C CYS A 12 -8.71 6.33 12.71
N THR A 13 -9.38 7.36 12.22
CA THR A 13 -9.48 7.62 10.78
C THR A 13 -8.08 7.79 10.16
N PRO A 14 -7.78 7.07 9.06
CA PRO A 14 -6.53 7.21 8.33
C PRO A 14 -6.27 8.66 7.92
N GLY A 15 -5.03 9.13 8.09
CA GLY A 15 -4.64 10.50 7.75
C GLY A 15 -4.99 11.57 8.78
N ILE A 16 -5.89 11.29 9.73
CA ILE A 16 -6.32 12.22 10.78
C ILE A 16 -5.59 11.93 12.10
N ASN A 17 -5.45 10.64 12.46
CA ASN A 17 -4.82 10.27 13.73
C ASN A 17 -3.30 10.06 13.56
N PRO A 18 -2.46 10.97 14.08
CA PRO A 18 -1.01 10.86 13.95
C PRO A 18 -0.43 9.67 14.74
N ILE A 19 -1.06 9.23 15.83
CA ILE A 19 -0.57 8.11 16.65
C ILE A 19 -0.63 6.79 15.85
N LYS A 20 -1.68 6.60 15.05
CA LYS A 20 -1.77 5.45 14.15
C LYS A 20 -0.61 5.41 13.16
N GLU A 21 -0.23 6.57 12.63
CA GLU A 21 0.89 6.70 11.69
C GLU A 21 2.23 6.39 12.36
N GLU A 22 2.40 6.76 13.64
CA GLU A 22 3.58 6.41 14.43
C GLU A 22 3.70 4.89 14.64
N GLY A 23 2.60 4.20 14.94
CA GLY A 23 2.60 2.75 15.10
C GLY A 23 3.02 2.00 13.83
N ILE A 24 2.65 2.51 12.65
CA ILE A 24 3.00 1.90 11.36
C ILE A 24 4.50 1.96 11.08
N LYS A 25 5.25 2.90 11.64
CA LYS A 25 6.71 3.00 11.46
C LYS A 25 7.45 1.71 11.84
N ILE A 26 6.91 0.93 12.77
CA ILE A 26 7.52 -0.34 13.20
C ILE A 26 7.83 -1.24 12.01
N ILE A 27 6.93 -1.32 11.03
CA ILE A 27 7.15 -2.12 9.80
C ILE A 27 8.43 -1.67 9.08
N GLY A 28 8.67 -0.37 8.98
CA GLY A 28 9.88 0.16 8.34
C GLY A 28 11.15 -0.12 9.14
N PHE A 29 11.07 -0.10 10.46
CA PHE A 29 12.20 -0.44 11.33
C PHE A 29 12.53 -1.93 11.27
N GLU A 30 11.52 -2.82 11.28
CA GLU A 30 11.71 -4.26 11.11
C GLU A 30 12.37 -4.58 9.75
N ILE A 31 11.91 -3.96 8.66
CA ILE A 31 12.55 -4.09 7.35
C ILE A 31 14.02 -3.66 7.41
N TYR A 32 14.30 -2.54 8.08
CA TYR A 32 15.66 -2.04 8.21
C TYR A 32 16.54 -2.99 9.03
N GLU A 33 16.04 -3.52 10.13
CA GLU A 33 16.78 -4.47 10.99
C GLU A 33 17.12 -5.77 10.26
N GLU A 34 16.20 -6.28 9.44
CA GLU A 34 16.43 -7.54 8.72
C GLU A 34 17.34 -7.39 7.50
N ILE A 35 17.13 -6.36 6.70
CA ILE A 35 17.76 -6.28 5.38
C ILE A 35 18.45 -4.94 5.07
N GLY A 36 18.45 -4.00 6.01
CA GLY A 36 18.89 -2.62 5.77
C GLY A 36 17.90 -1.84 4.92
N VAL A 37 18.36 -0.79 4.24
CA VAL A 37 17.49 -0.01 3.36
C VAL A 37 17.36 -0.67 2.00
N PRO A 38 16.15 -1.13 1.60
CA PRO A 38 15.91 -1.68 0.27
C PRO A 38 15.99 -0.60 -0.80
N ASP A 39 16.07 -1.00 -2.07
CA ASP A 39 16.04 -0.04 -3.17
C ASP A 39 14.60 0.42 -3.47
N VAL A 40 13.63 -0.48 -3.32
CA VAL A 40 12.19 -0.20 -3.57
C VAL A 40 11.33 -0.90 -2.53
N ILE A 41 10.30 -0.20 -2.04
CA ILE A 41 9.22 -0.79 -1.25
C ILE A 41 7.91 -0.56 -1.98
N ILE A 42 7.15 -1.62 -2.23
CA ILE A 42 5.85 -1.58 -2.90
C ILE A 42 4.76 -1.94 -1.89
N VAL A 43 3.74 -1.08 -1.77
CA VAL A 43 2.68 -1.22 -0.77
C VAL A 43 1.29 -1.06 -1.36
N PRO A 44 0.28 -1.81 -0.85
CA PRO A 44 -1.12 -1.51 -1.14
C PRO A 44 -1.48 -0.13 -0.59
N CYS A 45 -2.22 0.66 -1.35
CA CYS A 45 -2.40 2.06 -1.02
C CYS A 45 -3.86 2.52 -1.20
N GLY A 46 -4.69 2.37 -0.17
CA GLY A 46 -6.00 3.04 -0.11
C GLY A 46 -5.82 4.52 0.26
N ASN A 47 -5.88 4.83 1.56
CA ASN A 47 -5.64 6.18 2.09
C ASN A 47 -4.16 6.62 2.12
N GLY A 48 -3.22 5.71 1.88
CA GLY A 48 -1.78 6.04 1.87
C GLY A 48 -1.10 6.07 3.25
N THR A 49 -1.81 5.73 4.33
CA THR A 49 -1.27 5.77 5.70
C THR A 49 -0.06 4.84 5.88
N LEU A 50 -0.10 3.64 5.28
CA LEU A 50 1.03 2.70 5.30
C LEU A 50 2.26 3.27 4.60
N LEU A 51 2.08 3.82 3.40
CA LEU A 51 3.15 4.45 2.64
C LEU A 51 3.78 5.61 3.42
N TRP A 52 2.95 6.46 4.05
CA TRP A 52 3.42 7.55 4.89
C TRP A 52 4.18 7.06 6.13
N GLY A 53 3.70 6.02 6.82
CA GLY A 53 4.37 5.44 7.99
C GLY A 53 5.75 4.88 7.64
N LEU A 54 5.86 4.18 6.51
CA LEU A 54 7.15 3.70 5.99
C LEU A 54 8.11 4.85 5.66
N TYR A 55 7.61 5.89 4.97
CA TYR A 55 8.41 7.09 4.72
C TYR A 55 8.95 7.68 6.01
N LYS A 56 8.10 7.85 7.04
CA LYS A 56 8.53 8.39 8.35
C LYS A 56 9.62 7.53 8.98
N ALA A 57 9.46 6.20 8.99
CA ALA A 57 10.45 5.29 9.54
C ALA A 57 11.82 5.48 8.88
N PHE A 58 11.90 5.42 7.57
CA PHE A 58 13.18 5.59 6.87
C PHE A 58 13.72 7.01 6.95
N LYS A 59 12.85 8.03 7.02
CA LYS A 59 13.28 9.41 7.26
C LYS A 59 13.92 9.59 8.64
N GLU A 60 13.38 8.95 9.67
CA GLU A 60 13.97 8.95 11.01
C GLU A 60 15.30 8.23 11.04
N LEU A 61 15.45 7.08 10.36
CA LEU A 61 16.74 6.39 10.24
C LEU A 61 17.82 7.30 9.59
N VAL A 62 17.44 8.10 8.60
CA VAL A 62 18.36 9.08 8.00
C VAL A 62 18.70 10.19 8.98
N LEU A 63 17.71 10.73 9.71
CA LEU A 63 17.93 11.80 10.70
C LEU A 63 18.81 11.34 11.87
N LEU A 64 18.72 10.06 12.25
CA LEU A 64 19.56 9.44 13.28
C LEU A 64 20.95 9.05 12.78
N GLY A 65 21.25 9.25 11.51
CA GLY A 65 22.55 8.87 10.91
C GLY A 65 22.73 7.35 10.72
N LEU A 66 21.65 6.57 10.87
CA LEU A 66 21.66 5.11 10.67
C LEU A 66 21.58 4.73 9.19
N SER A 67 21.15 5.65 8.34
CA SER A 67 21.13 5.50 6.88
C SER A 67 21.49 6.81 6.20
N ASN A 68 22.00 6.73 4.97
CA ASN A 68 22.26 7.89 4.10
C ASN A 68 21.32 7.96 2.89
N LYS A 69 20.35 7.02 2.79
CA LYS A 69 19.40 6.95 1.68
C LYS A 69 17.99 6.60 2.16
N LEU A 70 17.00 6.96 1.36
CA LEU A 70 15.62 6.52 1.48
C LEU A 70 15.33 5.44 0.43
N PRO A 71 14.46 4.46 0.71
CA PRO A 71 13.97 3.55 -0.32
C PRO A 71 13.02 4.30 -1.26
N LYS A 72 12.97 3.92 -2.53
CA LYS A 72 11.92 4.36 -3.43
C LYS A 72 10.58 3.76 -2.99
N LEU A 73 9.57 4.58 -2.74
CA LEU A 73 8.24 4.11 -2.34
C LEU A 73 7.31 4.04 -3.55
N VAL A 74 6.62 2.93 -3.68
CA VAL A 74 5.61 2.72 -4.73
C VAL A 74 4.29 2.34 -4.07
N GLY A 75 3.29 3.21 -4.19
CA GLY A 75 1.92 2.90 -3.79
C GLY A 75 1.16 2.25 -4.93
N VAL A 76 0.32 1.26 -4.61
CA VAL A 76 -0.50 0.55 -5.60
C VAL A 76 -1.96 0.79 -5.31
N GLN A 77 -2.69 1.27 -6.31
CA GLN A 77 -4.14 1.45 -6.28
C GLN A 77 -4.81 0.60 -7.37
N ILE A 78 -6.13 0.48 -7.29
CA ILE A 78 -6.93 -0.24 -8.28
C ILE A 78 -7.30 0.73 -9.39
N LYS A 79 -7.26 0.26 -10.63
CA LYS A 79 -7.72 1.03 -11.78
C LYS A 79 -9.17 1.48 -11.58
N ASN A 80 -9.44 2.74 -11.88
CA ASN A 80 -10.72 3.44 -11.64
C ASN A 80 -11.08 3.68 -10.15
N ALA A 81 -10.22 3.25 -9.20
CA ALA A 81 -10.33 3.57 -7.78
C ALA A 81 -8.99 4.11 -7.24
N ALA A 82 -8.39 5.06 -7.96
CA ALA A 82 -7.03 5.54 -7.74
C ALA A 82 -6.95 7.06 -7.46
N PRO A 83 -7.55 7.58 -6.37
CA PRO A 83 -7.54 9.01 -6.07
C PRO A 83 -6.13 9.58 -5.86
N LEU A 84 -5.25 8.83 -5.21
CA LEU A 84 -3.85 9.26 -5.01
C LEU A 84 -3.06 9.34 -6.32
N MET A 85 -3.28 8.40 -7.25
CA MET A 85 -2.65 8.44 -8.57
C MET A 85 -3.12 9.66 -9.36
N ILE A 86 -4.42 9.97 -9.33
CA ILE A 86 -4.98 11.15 -9.99
C ILE A 86 -4.39 12.44 -9.39
N ALA A 87 -4.35 12.55 -8.06
CA ALA A 87 -3.75 13.68 -7.37
C ALA A 87 -2.26 13.84 -7.74
N TRP A 88 -1.51 12.74 -7.76
CA TRP A 88 -0.09 12.72 -8.14
C TRP A 88 0.15 13.19 -9.57
N GLN A 89 -0.61 12.65 -10.54
CA GLN A 89 -0.47 13.03 -11.94
C GLN A 89 -0.84 14.48 -12.22
N LYS A 90 -1.89 14.99 -11.53
CA LYS A 90 -2.34 16.37 -11.67
C LYS A 90 -1.57 17.36 -10.81
N GLN A 91 -0.61 16.88 -9.99
CA GLN A 91 0.13 17.69 -9.02
C GLN A 91 -0.81 18.45 -8.06
N GLN A 92 -1.87 17.78 -7.61
CA GLN A 92 -2.86 18.27 -6.67
C GLN A 92 -2.70 17.58 -5.31
N ASP A 93 -3.11 18.27 -4.26
CA ASP A 93 -3.07 17.68 -2.90
C ASP A 93 -4.14 16.61 -2.70
N PHE A 94 -5.27 16.71 -3.40
CA PHE A 94 -6.41 15.81 -3.28
C PHE A 94 -7.02 15.47 -4.63
N ALA A 95 -7.61 14.28 -4.72
CA ALA A 95 -8.60 13.92 -5.71
C ALA A 95 -9.73 13.14 -5.04
N ILE A 96 -10.97 13.37 -5.48
CA ILE A 96 -12.16 12.69 -4.99
C ILE A 96 -12.72 11.86 -6.15
N LEU A 97 -13.12 10.63 -5.85
CA LEU A 97 -13.82 9.75 -6.77
C LEU A 97 -15.30 9.73 -6.43
N TYR A 98 -16.15 9.83 -7.44
CA TYR A 98 -17.61 9.80 -7.28
C TYR A 98 -18.20 8.43 -7.65
N ASP A 99 -17.56 7.72 -8.57
CA ASP A 99 -17.96 6.39 -9.01
C ASP A 99 -16.85 5.39 -8.59
N ILE A 100 -17.19 4.52 -7.64
CA ILE A 100 -16.25 3.55 -7.12
C ILE A 100 -16.65 2.18 -7.65
N PRO A 101 -15.75 1.49 -8.40
CA PRO A 101 -16.03 0.16 -8.91
C PRO A 101 -15.99 -0.87 -7.76
N ASP A 102 -16.73 -1.95 -7.93
CA ASP A 102 -16.51 -3.16 -7.15
C ASP A 102 -15.14 -3.75 -7.49
N SER A 103 -14.46 -4.29 -6.48
CA SER A 103 -13.15 -4.91 -6.66
C SER A 103 -12.94 -6.04 -5.65
N VAL A 104 -12.22 -7.09 -6.07
CA VAL A 104 -11.73 -8.13 -5.15
C VAL A 104 -10.77 -7.56 -4.10
N ALA A 105 -10.10 -6.46 -4.38
CA ALA A 105 -9.19 -5.77 -3.47
C ALA A 105 -9.87 -4.60 -2.74
N GLU A 106 -11.08 -4.83 -2.21
CA GLU A 106 -11.92 -3.81 -1.55
C GLU A 106 -11.21 -3.04 -0.43
N GLY A 107 -10.25 -3.65 0.26
CA GLY A 107 -9.53 -3.06 1.39
C GLY A 107 -8.68 -1.84 1.05
N ILE A 108 -8.44 -1.55 -0.25
CA ILE A 108 -7.74 -0.33 -0.70
C ILE A 108 -8.61 0.60 -1.53
N ILE A 109 -9.91 0.35 -1.59
CA ILE A 109 -10.85 1.29 -2.20
C ILE A 109 -11.03 2.48 -1.27
N ALA A 110 -10.86 3.69 -1.80
CA ALA A 110 -11.10 4.94 -1.09
C ALA A 110 -11.68 5.98 -2.05
N GLU A 111 -12.73 6.67 -1.62
CA GLU A 111 -13.31 7.79 -2.37
C GLU A 111 -12.34 8.97 -2.42
N GLU A 112 -11.75 9.26 -1.28
CA GLU A 112 -10.71 10.26 -1.11
C GLU A 112 -9.64 9.77 -0.15
N SER A 113 -8.50 10.43 -0.13
CA SER A 113 -7.43 10.11 0.80
C SER A 113 -7.07 11.31 1.66
N TYR A 114 -7.39 11.24 2.95
CA TYR A 114 -6.97 12.26 3.94
C TYR A 114 -5.45 12.30 4.14
N SER A 115 -4.73 11.25 3.77
CA SER A 115 -3.27 11.22 3.80
C SER A 115 -2.63 11.78 2.52
N SER A 116 -3.42 12.20 1.52
CA SER A 116 -2.92 12.56 0.20
C SER A 116 -1.76 13.58 0.24
N PRO A 117 -1.85 14.72 0.97
CA PRO A 117 -0.73 15.67 1.02
C PRO A 117 0.55 15.05 1.58
N LYS A 118 0.41 14.17 2.59
CA LYS A 118 1.54 13.45 3.21
C LYS A 118 2.17 12.46 2.21
N VAL A 119 1.33 11.74 1.47
CA VAL A 119 1.78 10.83 0.42
C VAL A 119 2.53 11.57 -0.68
N MET A 120 2.04 12.75 -1.11
CA MET A 120 2.72 13.57 -2.12
C MET A 120 4.13 13.98 -1.66
N VAL A 121 4.29 14.35 -0.39
CA VAL A 121 5.62 14.63 0.19
C VAL A 121 6.50 13.40 0.17
N ALA A 122 6.00 12.26 0.64
CA ALA A 122 6.76 11.01 0.67
C ALA A 122 7.24 10.58 -0.72
N LEU A 123 6.36 10.66 -1.73
CA LEU A 123 6.71 10.30 -3.11
C LEU A 123 7.78 11.23 -3.70
N LYS A 124 7.69 12.54 -3.45
CA LYS A 124 8.69 13.51 -3.91
C LYS A 124 10.06 13.22 -3.29
N ASP A 125 10.12 13.04 -1.97
CA ASP A 125 11.38 12.82 -1.26
C ASP A 125 12.05 11.47 -1.60
N THR A 126 11.25 10.45 -1.96
CA THR A 126 11.74 9.09 -2.24
C THR A 126 11.89 8.79 -3.73
N TYR A 127 11.67 9.77 -4.61
CA TYR A 127 11.54 9.55 -6.06
C TYR A 127 10.54 8.43 -6.37
N GLY A 128 9.51 8.34 -5.53
CA GLY A 128 8.47 7.33 -5.58
C GLY A 128 7.41 7.58 -6.65
N THR A 129 6.41 6.73 -6.66
CA THR A 129 5.26 6.88 -7.58
C THR A 129 4.04 6.15 -7.04
N ILE A 130 2.88 6.46 -7.61
CA ILE A 130 1.67 5.64 -7.50
C ILE A 130 1.43 4.97 -8.84
N ILE A 131 1.07 3.70 -8.82
CA ILE A 131 0.65 2.96 -10.00
C ILE A 131 -0.70 2.30 -9.76
N GLU A 132 -1.40 2.01 -10.83
CA GLU A 132 -2.65 1.27 -10.78
C GLU A 132 -2.52 -0.13 -11.38
N VAL A 133 -3.30 -1.06 -10.83
CA VAL A 133 -3.46 -2.42 -11.33
C VAL A 133 -4.92 -2.70 -11.62
N THR A 134 -5.18 -3.53 -12.61
CA THR A 134 -6.53 -3.95 -13.00
C THR A 134 -6.96 -5.18 -12.22
N GLU A 135 -8.26 -5.44 -12.15
CA GLU A 135 -8.84 -6.67 -11.58
C GLU A 135 -8.21 -7.94 -12.18
N ALA A 136 -8.01 -7.97 -13.49
CA ALA A 136 -7.40 -9.10 -14.16
C ALA A 136 -5.94 -9.33 -13.73
N GLU A 137 -5.15 -8.25 -13.59
CA GLU A 137 -3.77 -8.32 -13.10
C GLU A 137 -3.71 -8.81 -11.66
N ILE A 138 -4.65 -8.37 -10.80
CA ILE A 138 -4.73 -8.81 -9.40
C ILE A 138 -5.02 -10.32 -9.33
N LYS A 139 -6.07 -10.77 -10.02
CA LYS A 139 -6.48 -12.19 -10.05
C LYS A 139 -5.37 -13.09 -10.60
N THR A 140 -4.73 -12.69 -11.70
CA THR A 140 -3.60 -13.43 -12.26
C THR A 140 -2.43 -13.52 -11.28
N SER A 141 -2.07 -12.42 -10.64
CA SER A 141 -0.96 -12.41 -9.69
C SER A 141 -1.28 -13.18 -8.41
N LEU A 142 -2.53 -13.13 -7.95
CA LEU A 142 -2.97 -13.93 -6.82
C LEU A 142 -2.77 -15.44 -7.08
N LYS A 143 -3.21 -15.92 -8.25
CA LYS A 143 -3.00 -17.31 -8.68
C LYS A 143 -1.53 -17.69 -8.71
N GLU A 144 -0.70 -16.89 -9.38
CA GLU A 144 0.74 -17.15 -9.50
C GLU A 144 1.43 -17.22 -8.13
N VAL A 145 1.09 -16.34 -7.20
CA VAL A 145 1.68 -16.34 -5.85
C VAL A 145 1.29 -17.59 -5.09
N VAL A 146 0.04 -18.03 -5.20
CA VAL A 146 -0.41 -19.29 -4.59
C VAL A 146 0.36 -20.49 -5.19
N GLU A 147 0.49 -20.55 -6.51
CA GLU A 147 1.11 -21.69 -7.19
C GLU A 147 2.64 -21.74 -7.05
N ILE A 148 3.31 -20.59 -7.09
CA ILE A 148 4.78 -20.51 -7.12
C ILE A 148 5.37 -20.38 -5.72
N GLU A 149 4.78 -19.50 -4.89
CA GLU A 149 5.33 -19.15 -3.58
C GLU A 149 4.64 -19.90 -2.43
N SER A 150 3.55 -20.64 -2.71
CA SER A 150 2.71 -21.31 -1.70
C SER A 150 2.20 -20.34 -0.62
N LEU A 151 2.02 -19.07 -0.97
CA LEU A 151 1.45 -18.04 -0.13
C LEU A 151 -0.01 -17.80 -0.53
N ILE A 152 -0.86 -17.56 0.45
CA ILE A 152 -2.26 -17.22 0.23
C ILE A 152 -2.48 -15.78 0.72
N PRO A 153 -2.16 -14.75 -0.08
CA PRO A 153 -2.41 -13.36 0.28
C PRO A 153 -3.90 -13.03 0.13
N GLU A 154 -4.38 -12.08 0.93
CA GLU A 154 -5.64 -11.41 0.64
C GLU A 154 -5.56 -10.69 -0.72
N PRO A 155 -6.66 -10.62 -1.52
CA PRO A 155 -6.65 -9.92 -2.81
C PRO A 155 -6.11 -8.48 -2.72
N THR A 156 -6.46 -7.75 -1.65
CA THR A 156 -5.89 -6.42 -1.36
C THR A 156 -4.36 -6.43 -1.24
N SER A 157 -3.78 -7.48 -0.67
CA SER A 157 -2.32 -7.63 -0.57
C SER A 157 -1.70 -8.09 -1.88
N ALA A 158 -2.43 -8.85 -2.69
CA ALA A 158 -1.94 -9.37 -3.97
C ALA A 158 -1.63 -8.28 -5.01
N VAL A 159 -2.14 -7.07 -4.83
CA VAL A 159 -1.88 -5.94 -5.74
C VAL A 159 -0.39 -5.62 -5.88
N VAL A 160 0.45 -5.85 -4.86
CA VAL A 160 1.88 -5.57 -4.93
C VAL A 160 2.61 -6.54 -5.87
N PHE A 161 2.13 -7.78 -5.99
CA PHE A 161 2.68 -8.76 -6.92
C PHE A 161 2.29 -8.45 -8.37
N ALA A 162 1.09 -7.91 -8.59
CA ALA A 162 0.69 -7.38 -9.89
C ALA A 162 1.52 -6.15 -10.27
N ALA A 163 1.77 -5.28 -9.31
CA ALA A 163 2.48 -4.02 -9.49
C ALA A 163 3.95 -4.21 -9.87
N VAL A 164 4.66 -5.15 -9.24
CA VAL A 164 6.09 -5.37 -9.49
C VAL A 164 6.37 -5.71 -10.96
N LYS A 165 5.44 -6.39 -11.63
CA LYS A 165 5.56 -6.75 -13.05
C LYS A 165 5.46 -5.55 -14.00
N LYS A 166 4.84 -4.47 -13.54
CA LYS A 166 4.68 -3.22 -14.32
C LYS A 166 5.87 -2.26 -14.17
N LEU A 167 6.76 -2.54 -13.23
CA LEU A 167 7.90 -1.70 -12.93
C LEU A 167 9.16 -2.21 -13.64
N ASN A 168 9.86 -1.30 -14.29
CA ASN A 168 11.17 -1.62 -14.89
C ASN A 168 12.25 -1.56 -13.80
N LEU A 169 12.34 -2.63 -13.01
CA LEU A 169 13.29 -2.73 -11.90
C LEU A 169 14.54 -3.50 -12.32
N SER A 170 15.69 -3.09 -11.79
CA SER A 170 16.93 -3.83 -11.98
C SER A 170 16.80 -5.22 -11.36
N LYS A 171 17.32 -6.25 -12.05
CA LYS A 171 17.40 -7.63 -11.49
C LYS A 171 18.24 -7.73 -10.21
N LYS A 172 19.06 -6.73 -9.92
CA LYS A 172 19.90 -6.66 -8.71
C LYS A 172 19.27 -5.81 -7.61
N ALA A 173 18.14 -5.18 -7.89
CA ALA A 173 17.46 -4.32 -6.90
C ALA A 173 16.90 -5.17 -5.75
N LYS A 174 17.13 -4.71 -4.54
CA LYS A 174 16.48 -5.23 -3.34
C LYS A 174 15.09 -4.64 -3.24
N ILE A 175 14.07 -5.48 -3.45
CA ILE A 175 12.68 -5.06 -3.51
C ILE A 175 11.92 -5.69 -2.34
N VAL A 176 11.14 -4.89 -1.64
CA VAL A 176 10.20 -5.33 -0.60
C VAL A 176 8.77 -5.17 -1.11
N LEU A 177 8.02 -6.27 -1.10
CA LEU A 177 6.59 -6.29 -1.35
C LEU A 177 5.87 -6.46 -0.01
N VAL A 178 5.09 -5.47 0.42
CA VAL A 178 4.43 -5.53 1.72
C VAL A 178 3.09 -6.26 1.57
N GLN A 179 3.06 -7.51 2.03
CA GLN A 179 1.83 -8.29 2.16
C GLN A 179 1.16 -7.94 3.49
N THR A 180 0.07 -7.19 3.45
CA THR A 180 -0.59 -6.63 4.64
C THR A 180 -1.51 -7.60 5.36
N ALA A 181 -2.02 -8.63 4.66
CA ALA A 181 -2.89 -9.63 5.25
C ALA A 181 -2.86 -10.97 4.50
N GLY A 182 -3.13 -12.06 5.23
CA GLY A 182 -3.35 -13.38 4.67
C GLY A 182 -4.77 -13.57 4.16
N GLY A 183 -4.94 -14.44 3.16
CA GLY A 183 -6.20 -14.68 2.44
C GLY A 183 -7.15 -15.69 3.10
N MET A 184 -6.90 -16.13 4.34
CA MET A 184 -7.74 -17.15 4.99
C MET A 184 -9.21 -16.75 5.11
N LYS A 185 -9.51 -15.46 5.22
CA LYS A 185 -10.89 -14.94 5.23
C LYS A 185 -11.55 -14.90 3.85
N ASN A 186 -10.77 -15.04 2.78
CA ASN A 186 -11.20 -14.97 1.38
C ASN A 186 -11.02 -16.30 0.65
N LEU A 187 -10.94 -17.44 1.34
CA LEU A 187 -10.62 -18.73 0.72
C LEU A 187 -11.61 -19.16 -0.37
N GLU A 188 -12.90 -18.89 -0.22
CA GLU A 188 -13.91 -19.21 -1.22
C GLU A 188 -13.64 -18.40 -2.51
N GLU A 189 -13.47 -17.10 -2.39
CA GLU A 189 -13.18 -16.20 -3.51
C GLU A 189 -11.86 -16.55 -4.20
N ILE A 190 -10.80 -16.83 -3.43
CA ILE A 190 -9.50 -17.23 -3.95
C ILE A 190 -9.58 -18.54 -4.71
N THR A 191 -10.35 -19.49 -4.19
CA THR A 191 -10.59 -20.79 -4.85
C THR A 191 -11.33 -20.61 -6.17
N GLU A 192 -12.37 -19.77 -6.21
CA GLU A 192 -13.07 -19.46 -7.44
C GLU A 192 -12.19 -18.77 -8.49
N ILE A 193 -11.33 -17.82 -8.05
CA ILE A 193 -10.36 -17.17 -8.94
C ILE A 193 -9.43 -18.21 -9.56
N ASN A 194 -8.89 -19.11 -8.76
CA ASN A 194 -7.98 -20.15 -9.23
C ASN A 194 -8.65 -21.12 -10.22
N GLN A 195 -9.91 -21.48 -10.01
CA GLN A 195 -10.66 -22.37 -10.90
C GLN A 195 -11.04 -21.70 -12.24
N LYS A 196 -11.39 -20.42 -12.24
CA LYS A 196 -11.81 -19.69 -13.45
C LYS A 196 -10.67 -19.31 -14.39
N LEU A 197 -9.43 -19.38 -13.93
CA LEU A 197 -8.24 -19.07 -14.71
C LEU A 197 -7.57 -20.31 -15.33
N HIS A 198 -8.18 -21.50 -15.17
CA HIS A 198 -7.88 -22.73 -15.89
C HIS A 198 -8.78 -22.88 -17.11
#